data_4cd2455be43f0dd0b368adbb0abef35b
#
_entry.id   4cd2455be43f0dd0b368adbb0abef35b
#
_cell.length_a   1.000
_cell.length_b   1.000
_cell.length_c   1.000
_cell.angle_alpha   90.00
_cell.angle_beta   90.00
_cell.angle_gamma   90.00
#
_symmetry.space_group_name_H-M   'P 1'
#
loop_
_entity.id
_entity.type
_entity.pdbx_description
1 polymer ?
#
loop_
_entity_poly.entity_id
_entity_poly.type
_entity_poly.pdbx_seq_one_letter_code
_entity_poly.pdbx_strand_id
1 'polypeptide(L)'
;GSAQGGRGTPVFPDGQYPVKLPAVSLLGAHNDLPNPFRAGVHWGQLPAGRKWGSTASVYAGPDGKTIWAVERCGASGAGGTTCLDSPLDPVLQFDTSGKLLQSFGKGLIVSPHKMSIDKDGNVWMADNGTGSGKGQQVLKFSSEGKLLMKIGKPGVSGPGMDEFDAPTDVAIAPNGDIFVSDGHSGGGTATGNARIMKFDKNGKFIKTWGRKGMGPGEFDVPHTLVFDSRGRLFVGDRQNNRIQVFDQDGKFIAQWFQFGRPSGMYIDKNDVLYVADSESRDGRTNTGQFALPQTGYGFNPGIQRGIRIGSARDGSVKSFIPDPCPYPYASGSSMAEGVTVDAEGNVYGADFLGTIRKFVKK
;
A
#
# COMPACT_ATOMS: atom_id res chain seq x y z
N GLY A 1 -30.37 13.28 0.36
CA GLY A 1 -29.01 13.55 0.66
C GLY A 1 -28.39 12.27 1.20
N SER A 2 -27.68 11.52 0.36
CA SER A 2 -26.88 10.36 0.76
C SER A 2 -25.76 10.88 1.65
N ALA A 3 -25.83 10.62 2.95
CA ALA A 3 -24.67 10.68 3.80
C ALA A 3 -23.62 9.72 3.18
N GLN A 4 -22.57 10.26 2.59
CA GLN A 4 -21.37 9.48 2.32
C GLN A 4 -20.89 9.02 3.70
N GLY A 5 -21.19 7.77 4.04
CA GLY A 5 -20.67 7.13 5.22
C GLY A 5 -19.17 7.26 5.18
N GLY A 6 -18.61 8.01 6.11
CA GLY A 6 -17.20 8.34 6.12
C GLY A 6 -16.38 7.07 6.10
N ARG A 7 -15.56 6.90 5.08
CA ARG A 7 -14.43 5.98 5.09
C ARG A 7 -13.44 6.54 6.10
N GLY A 8 -13.81 6.47 7.37
CA GLY A 8 -13.09 7.15 8.45
C GLY A 8 -12.32 6.17 9.31
N THR A 9 -11.40 6.74 10.03
CA THR A 9 -10.88 6.13 11.24
C THR A 9 -12.06 5.78 12.13
N PRO A 10 -12.12 4.57 12.73
CA PRO A 10 -13.18 4.23 13.64
C PRO A 10 -13.30 5.29 14.72
N VAL A 11 -14.47 5.89 14.84
CA VAL A 11 -14.79 6.79 15.93
C VAL A 11 -15.30 5.93 17.06
N PHE A 12 -14.58 5.93 18.17
CA PHE A 12 -15.04 5.24 19.36
C PHE A 12 -16.19 6.03 19.99
N PRO A 13 -17.24 5.35 20.51
CA PRO A 13 -18.46 6.00 20.99
C PRO A 13 -18.24 7.06 22.07
N ASP A 14 -17.13 7.03 22.75
CA ASP A 14 -16.73 7.96 23.81
C ASP A 14 -15.76 9.05 23.34
N GLY A 15 -15.49 9.12 22.04
CA GLY A 15 -14.48 10.04 21.50
C GLY A 15 -13.06 9.67 21.90
N GLN A 16 -12.87 8.55 22.57
CA GLN A 16 -11.56 8.06 22.94
C GLN A 16 -11.04 7.16 21.84
N TYR A 17 -9.83 7.38 21.41
CA TYR A 17 -9.04 6.40 20.66
C TYR A 17 -9.04 5.09 21.42
N PRO A 18 -8.74 3.94 20.72
CA PRO A 18 -8.57 2.70 21.43
C PRO A 18 -7.63 2.99 22.57
N VAL A 19 -8.22 3.22 23.70
CA VAL A 19 -7.71 3.89 24.91
C VAL A 19 -6.51 3.20 25.51
N LYS A 20 -6.17 2.14 24.94
CA LYS A 20 -5.00 1.38 25.33
C LYS A 20 -4.06 1.21 24.15
N LEU A 21 -3.93 2.27 23.35
CA LEU A 21 -2.65 2.46 22.68
C LEU A 21 -1.60 2.39 23.81
N PRO A 22 -0.65 1.48 23.74
CA PRO A 22 0.47 1.53 24.67
C PRO A 22 1.00 2.96 24.67
N ALA A 23 1.34 3.50 25.81
CA ALA A 23 1.92 4.85 25.91
C ALA A 23 3.08 5.07 24.92
N VAL A 24 3.77 4.00 24.58
CA VAL A 24 4.80 3.93 23.54
C VAL A 24 4.27 4.29 22.15
N SER A 25 3.03 3.94 21.79
CA SER A 25 2.51 4.28 20.46
C SER A 25 2.20 5.76 20.31
N LEU A 26 1.75 6.41 21.35
CA LEU A 26 1.57 7.87 21.38
C LEU A 26 2.92 8.60 21.35
N LEU A 27 3.93 8.06 22.02
CA LEU A 27 5.29 8.60 22.03
C LEU A 27 6.03 8.32 20.71
N GLY A 28 5.72 7.23 20.02
CA GLY A 28 6.33 6.85 18.74
C GLY A 28 5.77 7.54 17.52
N ALA A 29 4.59 8.12 17.62
CA ALA A 29 3.90 8.77 16.50
C ALA A 29 4.31 10.23 16.29
N HIS A 30 5.57 10.56 16.51
CA HIS A 30 6.09 11.90 16.38
C HIS A 30 6.24 12.34 14.92
N ASN A 31 6.00 13.64 14.69
CA ASN A 31 6.19 14.28 13.39
C ASN A 31 7.54 15.01 13.30
N ASP A 32 8.26 15.09 14.42
CA ASP A 32 9.51 15.82 14.61
C ASP A 32 10.77 14.94 14.64
N LEU A 33 10.63 13.69 14.18
CA LEU A 33 11.76 12.78 14.06
C LEU A 33 12.76 13.26 13.00
N PRO A 34 14.06 12.91 13.15
CA PRO A 34 15.07 13.27 12.17
C PRO A 34 14.71 12.82 10.75
N ASN A 35 14.97 13.70 9.78
CA ASN A 35 14.90 13.38 8.36
C ASN A 35 16.30 13.30 7.75
N PRO A 36 16.87 12.09 7.59
CA PRO A 36 18.19 11.92 6.99
C PRO A 36 18.21 11.95 5.46
N PHE A 37 17.13 12.40 4.83
CA PHE A 37 17.00 12.48 3.38
C PHE A 37 16.89 13.93 2.91
N ARG A 38 17.33 14.17 1.68
CA ARG A 38 17.07 15.43 0.97
C ARG A 38 15.60 15.48 0.56
N ALA A 39 15.12 16.68 0.21
CA ALA A 39 13.77 16.86 -0.31
C ALA A 39 13.54 15.96 -1.54
N GLY A 40 12.38 15.34 -1.60
CA GLY A 40 12.03 14.44 -2.70
C GLY A 40 11.87 15.20 -4.02
N VAL A 41 12.44 14.65 -5.07
CA VAL A 41 12.31 15.14 -6.44
C VAL A 41 11.46 14.19 -7.27
N HIS A 42 10.76 14.74 -8.26
CA HIS A 42 10.08 13.91 -9.26
C HIS A 42 11.10 13.03 -9.98
N TRP A 43 10.77 11.77 -10.14
CA TRP A 43 11.68 10.78 -10.66
C TRP A 43 10.96 9.82 -11.61
N GLY A 44 11.72 9.23 -12.54
CA GLY A 44 11.21 8.32 -13.57
C GLY A 44 10.79 9.09 -14.84
N GLN A 45 11.52 8.83 -15.93
CA GLN A 45 11.29 9.48 -17.23
C GLN A 45 10.37 8.60 -18.06
N LEU A 46 9.22 9.14 -18.43
CA LEU A 46 8.29 8.49 -19.36
C LEU A 46 8.60 8.88 -20.80
N PRO A 47 8.22 8.03 -21.78
CA PRO A 47 8.32 8.38 -23.20
C PRO A 47 7.58 9.70 -23.54
N ALA A 48 8.03 10.38 -24.56
CA ALA A 48 7.39 11.61 -25.02
C ALA A 48 5.89 11.40 -25.28
N GLY A 49 5.08 12.33 -24.79
CA GLY A 49 3.62 12.29 -24.91
C GLY A 49 2.90 11.40 -23.86
N ARG A 50 3.62 10.58 -23.11
CA ARG A 50 3.02 9.83 -21.99
C ARG A 50 3.04 10.68 -20.71
N LYS A 51 1.95 10.64 -19.96
CA LYS A 51 1.84 11.27 -18.64
C LYS A 51 1.76 10.19 -17.58
N TRP A 52 2.26 10.51 -16.39
CA TRP A 52 2.01 9.69 -15.21
C TRP A 52 0.53 9.70 -14.86
N GLY A 53 -0.03 8.52 -14.62
CA GLY A 53 -1.27 8.36 -13.89
C GLY A 53 -1.02 8.23 -12.40
N SER A 54 -2.08 8.04 -11.61
CA SER A 54 -1.94 7.73 -10.19
C SER A 54 -1.04 6.52 -10.00
N THR A 55 0.09 6.70 -9.31
CA THR A 55 1.06 5.65 -9.07
C THR A 55 0.73 4.97 -7.75
N ALA A 56 0.29 3.72 -7.82
CA ALA A 56 -0.23 2.99 -6.67
C ALA A 56 0.87 2.22 -5.92
N SER A 57 1.95 1.85 -6.60
CA SER A 57 3.03 1.09 -5.98
C SER A 57 4.37 1.34 -6.66
N VAL A 58 5.42 1.21 -5.86
CA VAL A 58 6.82 1.10 -6.29
C VAL A 58 7.48 -0.05 -5.55
N TYR A 59 8.40 -0.74 -6.21
CA TYR A 59 9.13 -1.86 -5.62
C TYR A 59 10.53 -1.96 -6.21
N ALA A 60 11.54 -2.17 -5.37
CA ALA A 60 12.91 -2.41 -5.83
C ALA A 60 13.06 -3.83 -6.40
N GLY A 61 13.79 -3.98 -7.48
CA GLY A 61 14.21 -5.28 -7.94
C GLY A 61 15.12 -5.99 -6.91
N PRO A 62 15.33 -7.32 -7.03
CA PRO A 62 16.06 -8.09 -6.03
C PRO A 62 17.49 -7.60 -5.77
N ASP A 63 18.12 -7.01 -6.76
CA ASP A 63 19.48 -6.44 -6.66
C ASP A 63 19.50 -4.98 -6.17
N GLY A 64 18.33 -4.37 -6.00
CA GLY A 64 18.17 -2.96 -5.62
C GLY A 64 18.66 -1.96 -6.69
N LYS A 65 18.92 -2.40 -7.92
CA LYS A 65 19.40 -1.55 -9.02
C LYS A 65 18.32 -1.18 -10.02
N THR A 66 17.16 -1.77 -9.89
CA THR A 66 15.99 -1.43 -10.69
C THR A 66 14.83 -1.07 -9.77
N ILE A 67 13.98 -0.17 -10.24
CA ILE A 67 12.76 0.25 -9.54
C ILE A 67 11.58 -0.02 -10.46
N TRP A 68 10.66 -0.80 -9.95
CA TRP A 68 9.40 -1.11 -10.60
C TRP A 68 8.30 -0.21 -10.10
N ALA A 69 7.37 0.13 -10.96
CA ALA A 69 6.19 0.92 -10.61
C ALA A 69 4.95 0.40 -11.33
N VAL A 70 3.81 0.57 -10.70
CA VAL A 70 2.52 0.46 -11.37
C VAL A 70 1.78 1.78 -11.31
N GLU A 71 1.27 2.20 -12.46
CA GLU A 71 0.50 3.43 -12.59
C GLU A 71 -0.80 3.16 -13.38
N ARG A 72 -1.78 4.02 -13.22
CA ARG A 72 -3.13 3.84 -13.74
C ARG A 72 -3.31 4.37 -15.16
N CYS A 73 -2.41 3.98 -16.06
CA CYS A 73 -2.48 4.24 -17.49
C CYS A 73 -2.71 5.73 -17.83
N GLY A 74 -1.98 6.62 -17.15
CA GLY A 74 -2.07 8.07 -17.36
C GLY A 74 -3.31 8.73 -16.74
N ALA A 75 -4.17 7.97 -16.04
CA ALA A 75 -5.36 8.50 -15.38
C ALA A 75 -5.09 8.87 -13.93
N SER A 76 -5.66 9.99 -13.49
CA SER A 76 -5.65 10.42 -12.09
C SER A 76 -6.86 9.84 -11.35
N GLY A 77 -6.69 9.56 -10.06
CA GLY A 77 -7.80 9.18 -9.17
C GLY A 77 -7.73 7.76 -8.62
N ALA A 78 -8.67 7.47 -7.72
CA ALA A 78 -8.71 6.27 -6.91
C ALA A 78 -9.61 5.20 -7.54
N GLY A 79 -9.03 4.24 -8.23
CA GLY A 79 -9.75 3.06 -8.68
C GLY A 79 -10.46 3.21 -10.04
N GLY A 80 -11.32 2.26 -10.33
CA GLY A 80 -12.08 2.24 -11.57
C GLY A 80 -11.51 1.28 -12.62
N THR A 81 -11.70 1.62 -13.88
CA THR A 81 -11.35 0.81 -15.04
C THR A 81 -10.25 1.47 -15.89
N THR A 82 -9.33 2.16 -15.25
CA THR A 82 -8.41 3.10 -15.90
C THR A 82 -7.52 2.48 -16.96
N CYS A 83 -7.14 1.22 -16.80
CA CYS A 83 -6.29 0.50 -17.75
C CYS A 83 -7.06 -0.46 -18.68
N LEU A 84 -8.38 -0.63 -18.49
CA LEU A 84 -9.16 -1.64 -19.18
C LEU A 84 -9.02 -1.58 -20.70
N ASP A 85 -9.21 -0.39 -21.27
CA ASP A 85 -9.16 -0.13 -22.73
C ASP A 85 -8.00 0.82 -23.09
N SER A 86 -7.05 1.00 -22.18
CA SER A 86 -5.89 1.87 -22.40
C SER A 86 -4.88 1.22 -23.36
N PRO A 87 -4.28 1.99 -24.27
CA PRO A 87 -3.16 1.52 -25.07
C PRO A 87 -1.84 1.44 -24.29
N LEU A 88 -1.81 1.90 -23.04
CA LEU A 88 -0.61 2.01 -22.21
C LEU A 88 -0.36 0.75 -21.38
N ASP A 89 0.88 0.46 -21.14
CA ASP A 89 1.34 -0.56 -20.20
C ASP A 89 1.36 -0.01 -18.79
N PRO A 90 0.66 -0.61 -17.81
CA PRO A 90 0.63 -0.10 -16.45
C PRO A 90 1.85 -0.48 -15.61
N VAL A 91 2.60 -1.53 -15.97
CA VAL A 91 3.80 -1.95 -15.26
C VAL A 91 5.03 -1.38 -15.93
N LEU A 92 5.86 -0.69 -15.16
CA LEU A 92 7.03 0.04 -15.64
C LEU A 92 8.26 -0.38 -14.85
N GLN A 93 9.40 -0.56 -15.53
CA GLN A 93 10.69 -0.81 -14.90
C GLN A 93 11.68 0.30 -15.27
N PHE A 94 12.36 0.81 -14.27
CA PHE A 94 13.37 1.86 -14.42
C PHE A 94 14.71 1.40 -13.86
N ASP A 95 15.81 1.95 -14.37
CA ASP A 95 17.07 1.94 -13.66
C ASP A 95 17.08 3.03 -12.57
N THR A 96 18.07 3.05 -11.69
CA THR A 96 18.15 4.02 -10.58
C THR A 96 18.41 5.46 -11.03
N SER A 97 18.75 5.69 -12.31
CA SER A 97 18.81 7.04 -12.90
C SER A 97 17.44 7.58 -13.28
N GLY A 98 16.42 6.72 -13.34
CA GLY A 98 15.07 7.07 -13.77
C GLY A 98 14.79 6.81 -15.25
N LYS A 99 15.69 6.15 -15.96
CA LYS A 99 15.48 5.76 -17.35
C LYS A 99 14.55 4.55 -17.40
N LEU A 100 13.48 4.64 -18.19
CA LEU A 100 12.59 3.51 -18.46
C LEU A 100 13.34 2.43 -19.23
N LEU A 101 13.34 1.21 -18.70
CA LEU A 101 13.95 0.03 -19.30
C LEU A 101 12.95 -0.79 -20.10
N GLN A 102 11.75 -0.99 -19.53
CA GLN A 102 10.66 -1.72 -20.18
C GLN A 102 9.30 -1.39 -19.58
N SER A 103 8.24 -1.75 -20.27
CA SER A 103 6.86 -1.71 -19.79
C SER A 103 6.05 -2.86 -20.34
N PHE A 104 5.02 -3.29 -19.61
CA PHE A 104 4.12 -4.35 -20.03
C PHE A 104 2.78 -4.31 -19.27
N GLY A 105 1.88 -5.22 -19.64
CA GLY A 105 0.60 -5.45 -18.95
C GLY A 105 -0.61 -4.87 -19.64
N LYS A 106 -0.43 -4.17 -20.76
CA LYS A 106 -1.52 -3.64 -21.59
C LYS A 106 -2.56 -4.73 -21.89
N GLY A 107 -3.83 -4.39 -21.71
CA GLY A 107 -4.95 -5.26 -22.01
C GLY A 107 -5.16 -6.43 -21.05
N LEU A 108 -4.27 -6.63 -20.07
CA LEU A 108 -4.38 -7.69 -19.05
C LEU A 108 -4.91 -7.18 -17.71
N ILE A 109 -4.77 -5.92 -17.44
CA ILE A 109 -4.97 -5.27 -16.16
C ILE A 109 -6.08 -4.23 -16.27
N VAL A 110 -6.95 -4.17 -15.28
CA VAL A 110 -8.06 -3.22 -15.21
C VAL A 110 -7.72 -2.00 -14.36
N SER A 111 -7.31 -2.24 -13.13
CA SER A 111 -6.92 -1.19 -12.17
C SER A 111 -5.82 -1.72 -11.27
N PRO A 112 -4.55 -1.46 -11.60
CA PRO A 112 -3.44 -1.93 -10.80
C PRO A 112 -3.44 -1.27 -9.43
N HIS A 113 -3.16 -2.07 -8.40
CA HIS A 113 -3.05 -1.58 -7.02
C HIS A 113 -1.63 -1.77 -6.49
N LYS A 114 -1.34 -2.73 -5.62
CA LYS A 114 0.02 -2.98 -5.16
C LYS A 114 0.71 -4.07 -5.98
N MET A 115 2.03 -3.99 -5.95
CA MET A 115 2.91 -4.96 -6.57
C MET A 115 4.01 -5.38 -5.63
N SER A 116 4.55 -6.57 -5.85
CA SER A 116 5.80 -7.03 -5.24
C SER A 116 6.67 -7.75 -6.28
N ILE A 117 7.96 -7.85 -6.00
CA ILE A 117 8.91 -8.60 -6.82
C ILE A 117 9.40 -9.77 -5.97
N ASP A 118 9.28 -10.99 -6.47
CA ASP A 118 9.79 -12.16 -5.76
C ASP A 118 11.32 -12.31 -5.94
N LYS A 119 11.92 -13.25 -5.20
CA LYS A 119 13.36 -13.49 -5.22
C LYS A 119 13.91 -13.89 -6.60
N ASP A 120 13.06 -14.38 -7.48
CA ASP A 120 13.41 -14.80 -8.84
C ASP A 120 13.17 -13.68 -9.87
N GLY A 121 12.78 -12.48 -9.40
CA GLY A 121 12.53 -11.31 -10.23
C GLY A 121 11.14 -11.28 -10.88
N ASN A 122 10.26 -12.21 -10.55
CA ASN A 122 8.90 -12.18 -11.09
C ASN A 122 8.09 -11.04 -10.44
N VAL A 123 7.26 -10.43 -11.25
CA VAL A 123 6.38 -9.32 -10.85
C VAL A 123 5.02 -9.86 -10.46
N TRP A 124 4.62 -9.61 -9.24
CA TRP A 124 3.30 -9.93 -8.72
C TRP A 124 2.49 -8.65 -8.53
N MET A 125 1.22 -8.69 -8.86
CA MET A 125 0.37 -7.51 -8.79
C MET A 125 -1.07 -7.85 -8.44
N ALA A 126 -1.67 -7.04 -7.58
CA ALA A 126 -3.11 -7.04 -7.31
C ALA A 126 -3.82 -6.13 -8.31
N ASP A 127 -4.81 -6.67 -9.01
CA ASP A 127 -5.72 -5.95 -9.90
C ASP A 127 -7.10 -5.85 -9.25
N ASN A 128 -7.39 -4.70 -8.69
CA ASN A 128 -8.61 -4.48 -7.91
C ASN A 128 -9.79 -3.90 -8.71
N GLY A 129 -9.60 -3.70 -10.00
CA GLY A 129 -10.67 -3.26 -10.89
C GLY A 129 -11.62 -4.38 -11.30
N THR A 130 -12.69 -4.01 -11.97
CA THR A 130 -13.64 -4.95 -12.60
C THR A 130 -14.11 -4.38 -13.93
N GLY A 131 -13.99 -5.13 -15.00
CA GLY A 131 -14.50 -4.73 -16.31
C GLY A 131 -14.23 -5.77 -17.39
N SER A 132 -15.19 -5.97 -18.28
CA SER A 132 -15.08 -6.87 -19.44
C SER A 132 -14.57 -8.29 -19.10
N GLY A 133 -15.02 -8.83 -17.95
CA GLY A 133 -14.60 -10.15 -17.49
C GLY A 133 -13.14 -10.22 -17.02
N LYS A 134 -12.55 -9.08 -16.63
CA LYS A 134 -11.18 -8.97 -16.12
C LYS A 134 -11.17 -8.28 -14.76
N GLY A 135 -10.01 -8.31 -14.10
CA GLY A 135 -9.79 -7.75 -12.77
C GLY A 135 -10.23 -8.67 -11.64
N GLN A 136 -10.22 -8.19 -10.42
CA GLN A 136 -10.44 -8.98 -9.21
C GLN A 136 -9.49 -10.17 -9.11
N GLN A 137 -8.23 -9.96 -9.49
CA GLN A 137 -7.22 -11.02 -9.59
C GLN A 137 -5.87 -10.58 -9.02
N VAL A 138 -5.07 -11.58 -8.68
CA VAL A 138 -3.62 -11.42 -8.54
C VAL A 138 -2.96 -12.02 -9.78
N LEU A 139 -2.06 -11.27 -10.38
CA LEU A 139 -1.34 -11.63 -11.60
C LEU A 139 0.15 -11.80 -11.30
N LYS A 140 0.75 -12.86 -11.85
CA LYS A 140 2.21 -13.07 -11.84
C LYS A 140 2.75 -12.94 -13.25
N PHE A 141 3.79 -12.13 -13.42
CA PHE A 141 4.54 -12.00 -14.67
C PHE A 141 6.00 -12.41 -14.47
N SER A 142 6.66 -12.86 -15.53
CA SER A 142 8.13 -12.90 -15.51
C SER A 142 8.71 -11.49 -15.48
N SER A 143 10.00 -11.38 -15.26
CA SER A 143 10.72 -10.10 -15.34
C SER A 143 10.62 -9.44 -16.74
N GLU A 144 10.35 -10.20 -17.79
CA GLU A 144 10.17 -9.72 -19.17
C GLU A 144 8.69 -9.45 -19.53
N GLY A 145 7.77 -9.57 -18.56
CA GLY A 145 6.35 -9.28 -18.76
C GLY A 145 5.49 -10.42 -19.32
N LYS A 146 6.01 -11.66 -19.37
CA LYS A 146 5.20 -12.82 -19.73
C LYS A 146 4.28 -13.18 -18.57
N LEU A 147 2.97 -13.26 -18.80
CA LEU A 147 2.00 -13.71 -17.81
C LEU A 147 2.25 -15.19 -17.48
N LEU A 148 2.49 -15.48 -16.19
CA LEU A 148 2.81 -16.81 -15.67
C LEU A 148 1.66 -17.44 -14.87
N MET A 149 0.89 -16.63 -14.13
CA MET A 149 -0.17 -17.12 -13.25
C MET A 149 -1.25 -16.06 -13.06
N LYS A 150 -2.48 -16.52 -12.82
CA LYS A 150 -3.62 -15.74 -12.35
C LYS A 150 -4.26 -16.46 -11.15
N ILE A 151 -4.58 -15.71 -10.10
CA ILE A 151 -5.35 -16.19 -8.96
C ILE A 151 -6.60 -15.32 -8.85
N GLY A 152 -7.74 -15.93 -8.57
CA GLY A 152 -9.04 -15.27 -8.50
C GLY A 152 -9.86 -15.43 -9.77
N LYS A 153 -11.19 -15.42 -9.63
CA LYS A 153 -12.13 -15.45 -10.77
C LYS A 153 -12.09 -14.11 -11.50
N PRO A 154 -11.80 -14.10 -12.80
CA PRO A 154 -11.67 -12.84 -13.54
C PRO A 154 -12.99 -12.07 -13.59
N GLY A 155 -12.96 -10.83 -13.12
CA GLY A 155 -14.10 -9.92 -13.12
C GLY A 155 -15.21 -10.24 -12.11
N VAL A 156 -14.97 -11.19 -11.21
CA VAL A 156 -15.95 -11.59 -10.19
C VAL A 156 -15.49 -11.15 -8.82
N SER A 157 -16.30 -10.31 -8.17
CA SER A 157 -16.11 -9.90 -6.78
C SER A 157 -16.94 -10.78 -5.85
N GLY A 158 -16.34 -11.27 -4.75
CA GLY A 158 -17.08 -12.10 -3.81
C GLY A 158 -16.26 -12.62 -2.63
N PRO A 159 -16.93 -13.32 -1.70
CA PRO A 159 -16.32 -13.86 -0.50
C PRO A 159 -15.75 -15.29 -0.67
N GLY A 160 -15.86 -15.88 -1.86
CA GLY A 160 -15.41 -17.25 -2.13
C GLY A 160 -13.91 -17.46 -1.91
N MET A 161 -13.49 -18.72 -1.90
CA MET A 161 -12.07 -19.08 -1.74
C MET A 161 -11.25 -18.83 -3.00
N ASP A 162 -11.91 -18.68 -4.13
CA ASP A 162 -11.37 -18.36 -5.46
C ASP A 162 -11.83 -16.99 -5.97
N GLU A 163 -12.35 -16.15 -5.08
CA GLU A 163 -12.83 -14.80 -5.38
C GLU A 163 -12.14 -13.78 -4.50
N PHE A 164 -12.00 -12.55 -5.01
CA PHE A 164 -11.56 -11.40 -4.26
C PHE A 164 -12.62 -10.30 -4.29
N ASP A 165 -12.53 -9.38 -3.33
CA ASP A 165 -13.35 -8.17 -3.30
C ASP A 165 -12.45 -6.93 -3.22
N ALA A 166 -11.90 -6.56 -4.36
CA ALA A 166 -10.86 -5.56 -4.55
C ALA A 166 -9.57 -5.90 -3.78
N PRO A 167 -8.78 -6.88 -4.26
CA PRO A 167 -7.52 -7.25 -3.65
C PRO A 167 -6.56 -6.06 -3.64
N THR A 168 -5.85 -5.88 -2.54
CA THR A 168 -5.03 -4.69 -2.32
C THR A 168 -3.55 -4.93 -2.56
N ASP A 169 -3.00 -6.04 -2.05
CA ASP A 169 -1.57 -6.32 -2.14
C ASP A 169 -1.31 -7.83 -2.19
N VAL A 170 -0.11 -8.17 -2.62
CA VAL A 170 0.38 -9.55 -2.67
C VAL A 170 1.82 -9.61 -2.17
N ALA A 171 2.10 -10.51 -1.24
CA ALA A 171 3.43 -10.78 -0.73
C ALA A 171 3.78 -12.26 -0.85
N ILE A 172 5.03 -12.54 -1.20
CA ILE A 172 5.53 -13.90 -1.40
C ILE A 172 6.45 -14.27 -0.23
N ALA A 173 6.08 -15.34 0.47
CA ALA A 173 6.88 -15.86 1.56
C ALA A 173 8.16 -16.55 1.05
N PRO A 174 9.19 -16.73 1.90
CA PRO A 174 10.44 -17.38 1.50
C PRO A 174 10.28 -18.81 0.92
N ASN A 175 9.25 -19.54 1.35
CA ASN A 175 8.92 -20.87 0.83
C ASN A 175 8.12 -20.84 -0.48
N GLY A 176 7.75 -19.65 -0.95
CA GLY A 176 6.98 -19.44 -2.17
C GLY A 176 5.47 -19.35 -1.96
N ASP A 177 4.96 -19.51 -0.73
CA ASP A 177 3.54 -19.30 -0.44
C ASP A 177 3.15 -17.85 -0.72
N ILE A 178 1.94 -17.69 -1.25
CA ILE A 178 1.40 -16.42 -1.73
C ILE A 178 0.38 -15.91 -0.72
N PHE A 179 0.53 -14.67 -0.27
CA PHE A 179 -0.38 -14.00 0.64
C PHE A 179 -1.02 -12.81 -0.05
N VAL A 180 -2.33 -12.73 0.01
CA VAL A 180 -3.11 -11.65 -0.62
C VAL A 180 -3.96 -10.96 0.42
N SER A 181 -3.89 -9.65 0.50
CA SER A 181 -4.84 -8.84 1.27
C SER A 181 -6.03 -8.48 0.39
N ASP A 182 -7.22 -8.68 0.92
CA ASP A 182 -8.47 -8.60 0.17
C ASP A 182 -9.54 -7.81 0.92
N GLY A 183 -10.08 -6.77 0.28
CA GLY A 183 -11.14 -5.98 0.87
C GLY A 183 -11.04 -4.46 0.76
N HIS A 184 -10.58 -3.94 -0.36
CA HIS A 184 -10.55 -2.48 -0.57
C HIS A 184 -11.95 -1.90 -0.78
N SER A 185 -12.86 -2.63 -1.37
CA SER A 185 -14.23 -2.20 -1.63
C SER A 185 -15.04 -1.99 -0.35
N GLY A 186 -14.73 -2.77 0.69
CA GLY A 186 -15.43 -2.75 1.98
C GLY A 186 -15.06 -1.57 2.90
N GLY A 187 -14.18 -0.67 2.49
CA GLY A 187 -13.76 0.45 3.32
C GLY A 187 -14.92 1.33 3.79
N GLY A 188 -15.21 1.30 5.09
CA GLY A 188 -16.30 2.07 5.69
C GLY A 188 -17.69 1.47 5.54
N THR A 189 -17.86 0.28 4.94
CA THR A 189 -19.14 -0.44 4.86
C THR A 189 -19.13 -1.66 5.77
N ALA A 190 -20.30 -2.10 6.20
CA ALA A 190 -20.44 -3.34 6.99
C ALA A 190 -20.25 -4.60 6.13
N THR A 191 -20.30 -4.45 4.83
CA THR A 191 -20.20 -5.51 3.83
C THR A 191 -18.90 -5.38 3.05
N GLY A 192 -18.37 -6.47 2.58
CA GLY A 192 -17.11 -6.53 1.86
C GLY A 192 -16.06 -7.33 2.62
N ASN A 193 -15.11 -7.85 1.87
CA ASN A 193 -14.04 -8.65 2.46
C ASN A 193 -13.11 -7.76 3.31
N ALA A 194 -12.53 -8.32 4.34
CA ALA A 194 -11.47 -7.72 5.14
C ALA A 194 -10.61 -8.86 5.68
N ARG A 195 -9.82 -9.47 4.79
CA ARG A 195 -9.16 -10.74 5.07
C ARG A 195 -7.79 -10.85 4.43
N ILE A 196 -7.01 -11.80 4.92
CA ILE A 196 -5.79 -12.28 4.27
C ILE A 196 -6.08 -13.67 3.73
N MET A 197 -5.68 -13.93 2.51
CA MET A 197 -5.78 -15.23 1.86
C MET A 197 -4.40 -15.79 1.60
N LYS A 198 -4.19 -17.06 1.94
CA LYS A 198 -2.94 -17.78 1.71
C LYS A 198 -3.15 -18.85 0.65
N PHE A 199 -2.23 -18.88 -0.32
CA PHE A 199 -2.16 -19.88 -1.38
C PHE A 199 -0.77 -20.53 -1.38
N ASP A 200 -0.66 -21.73 -1.90
CA ASP A 200 0.64 -22.34 -2.14
C ASP A 200 1.34 -21.66 -3.35
N LYS A 201 2.58 -22.01 -3.59
CA LYS A 201 3.41 -21.49 -4.70
C LYS A 201 2.81 -21.73 -6.10
N ASN A 202 1.83 -22.64 -6.23
CA ASN A 202 1.14 -22.96 -7.47
C ASN A 202 -0.22 -22.25 -7.58
N GLY A 203 -0.57 -21.40 -6.61
CA GLY A 203 -1.84 -20.67 -6.56
C GLY A 203 -3.02 -21.48 -6.02
N LYS A 204 -2.78 -22.64 -5.40
CA LYS A 204 -3.84 -23.41 -4.74
C LYS A 204 -4.15 -22.81 -3.37
N PHE A 205 -5.43 -22.55 -3.11
CA PHE A 205 -5.88 -22.02 -1.82
C PHE A 205 -5.51 -22.95 -0.65
N ILE A 206 -4.97 -22.35 0.42
CA ILE A 206 -4.62 -23.03 1.65
C ILE A 206 -5.59 -22.62 2.76
N LYS A 207 -5.69 -21.33 3.07
CA LYS A 207 -6.53 -20.79 4.14
C LYS A 207 -6.78 -19.29 4.00
N THR A 208 -7.72 -18.82 4.79
CA THR A 208 -7.99 -17.38 4.96
C THR A 208 -8.24 -17.06 6.43
N TRP A 209 -7.97 -15.82 6.82
CA TRP A 209 -8.33 -15.31 8.15
C TRP A 209 -8.62 -13.81 8.07
N GLY A 210 -9.26 -13.29 9.10
CA GLY A 210 -9.67 -11.92 9.21
C GLY A 210 -11.13 -11.71 8.83
N ARG A 211 -11.67 -10.65 9.35
CA ARG A 211 -13.00 -10.12 9.08
C ARG A 211 -13.00 -8.62 9.38
N LYS A 212 -14.05 -7.95 8.97
CA LYS A 212 -14.26 -6.55 9.30
C LYS A 212 -14.31 -6.34 10.80
N GLY A 213 -13.49 -5.40 11.29
CA GLY A 213 -13.45 -5.06 12.71
C GLY A 213 -12.16 -4.37 13.13
N MET A 214 -11.99 -4.19 14.45
CA MET A 214 -10.87 -3.47 15.06
C MET A 214 -10.07 -4.30 16.06
N GLY A 215 -10.54 -5.48 16.39
CA GLY A 215 -9.83 -6.41 17.29
C GLY A 215 -8.56 -6.99 16.65
N PRO A 216 -7.71 -7.68 17.42
CA PRO A 216 -6.60 -8.44 16.88
C PRO A 216 -7.07 -9.48 15.87
N GLY A 217 -6.46 -9.50 14.67
CA GLY A 217 -6.87 -10.35 13.56
C GLY A 217 -8.12 -9.92 12.80
N GLU A 218 -8.74 -8.82 13.19
CA GLU A 218 -9.77 -8.14 12.41
C GLU A 218 -9.15 -6.98 11.63
N PHE A 219 -9.75 -6.60 10.50
CA PHE A 219 -9.22 -5.58 9.61
C PHE A 219 -10.29 -4.58 9.15
N ASP A 220 -9.83 -3.39 8.78
CA ASP A 220 -10.60 -2.47 7.94
C ASP A 220 -9.69 -1.96 6.81
N VAL A 221 -9.88 -2.52 5.63
CA VAL A 221 -9.01 -2.35 4.46
C VAL A 221 -7.57 -2.77 4.77
N PRO A 222 -7.29 -4.10 4.85
CA PRO A 222 -5.91 -4.57 4.86
C PRO A 222 -5.28 -4.18 3.52
N HIS A 223 -4.35 -3.21 3.54
CA HIS A 223 -3.99 -2.45 2.35
C HIS A 223 -2.62 -2.78 1.78
N THR A 224 -1.72 -3.24 2.60
CA THR A 224 -0.34 -3.56 2.19
C THR A 224 0.23 -4.70 3.03
N LEU A 225 1.06 -5.52 2.41
CA LEU A 225 1.67 -6.72 2.99
C LEU A 225 3.18 -6.70 2.79
N VAL A 226 3.93 -7.10 3.79
CA VAL A 226 5.37 -7.35 3.66
C VAL A 226 5.84 -8.39 4.67
N PHE A 227 6.88 -9.15 4.31
CA PHE A 227 7.55 -10.09 5.22
C PHE A 227 8.84 -9.49 5.77
N ASP A 228 9.15 -9.79 7.02
CA ASP A 228 10.49 -9.56 7.58
C ASP A 228 11.41 -10.79 7.35
N SER A 229 12.68 -10.65 7.76
CA SER A 229 13.68 -11.72 7.63
C SER A 229 13.37 -12.98 8.43
N ARG A 230 12.46 -12.90 9.41
CA ARG A 230 12.00 -14.02 10.24
C ARG A 230 10.75 -14.70 9.67
N GLY A 231 10.26 -14.23 8.53
CA GLY A 231 9.06 -14.74 7.90
C GLY A 231 7.77 -14.33 8.61
N ARG A 232 7.77 -13.26 9.42
CA ARG A 232 6.55 -12.68 9.98
C ARG A 232 5.88 -11.82 8.93
N LEU A 233 4.55 -11.92 8.82
CA LEU A 233 3.74 -11.13 7.92
C LEU A 233 3.29 -9.84 8.62
N PHE A 234 3.60 -8.71 8.03
CA PHE A 234 3.13 -7.40 8.44
C PHE A 234 1.95 -7.02 7.54
N VAL A 235 0.84 -6.66 8.14
CA VAL A 235 -0.39 -6.24 7.46
C VAL A 235 -0.67 -4.78 7.82
N GLY A 236 -0.65 -3.92 6.82
CA GLY A 236 -1.08 -2.54 6.97
C GLY A 236 -2.62 -2.47 7.01
N ASP A 237 -3.17 -2.40 8.20
CA ASP A 237 -4.61 -2.29 8.47
C ASP A 237 -5.01 -0.80 8.41
N ARG A 238 -5.15 -0.31 7.18
CA ARG A 238 -5.11 1.11 6.86
C ARG A 238 -6.21 1.92 7.54
N GLN A 239 -7.46 1.48 7.48
CA GLN A 239 -8.57 2.24 8.08
C GLN A 239 -8.54 2.20 9.61
N ASN A 240 -7.87 1.21 10.19
CA ASN A 240 -7.62 1.14 11.63
C ASN A 240 -6.33 1.86 12.07
N ASN A 241 -5.63 2.54 11.14
CA ASN A 241 -4.39 3.29 11.42
C ASN A 241 -3.33 2.48 12.17
N ARG A 242 -3.13 1.22 11.79
CA ARG A 242 -2.19 0.32 12.48
C ARG A 242 -1.53 -0.66 11.53
N ILE A 243 -0.43 -1.23 11.99
CA ILE A 243 0.15 -2.44 11.44
C ILE A 243 -0.18 -3.58 12.36
N GLN A 244 -0.60 -4.73 11.84
CA GLN A 244 -0.70 -5.97 12.58
C GLN A 244 0.35 -6.96 12.09
N VAL A 245 0.96 -7.69 13.01
CA VAL A 245 2.01 -8.68 12.73
C VAL A 245 1.49 -10.08 13.03
N PHE A 246 1.70 -10.99 12.10
CA PHE A 246 1.26 -12.39 12.17
C PHE A 246 2.40 -13.35 11.86
N ASP A 247 2.29 -14.59 12.32
CA ASP A 247 3.02 -15.67 11.69
C ASP A 247 2.37 -16.07 10.34
N GLN A 248 3.00 -17.00 9.63
CA GLN A 248 2.48 -17.45 8.32
C GLN A 248 1.24 -18.32 8.41
N ASP A 249 0.83 -18.69 9.61
CA ASP A 249 -0.42 -19.42 9.88
C ASP A 249 -1.56 -18.51 10.33
N GLY A 250 -1.33 -17.19 10.34
CA GLY A 250 -2.32 -16.20 10.70
C GLY A 250 -2.50 -16.01 12.21
N LYS A 251 -1.56 -16.52 13.02
CA LYS A 251 -1.56 -16.26 14.46
C LYS A 251 -1.07 -14.83 14.71
N PHE A 252 -1.89 -14.05 15.41
CA PHE A 252 -1.56 -12.70 15.81
C PHE A 252 -0.35 -12.67 16.75
N ILE A 253 0.60 -11.76 16.49
CA ILE A 253 1.82 -11.55 17.27
C ILE A 253 1.80 -10.19 17.94
N ALA A 254 1.56 -9.10 17.19
CA ALA A 254 1.63 -7.74 17.68
C ALA A 254 0.79 -6.79 16.83
N GLN A 255 0.56 -5.58 17.37
CA GLN A 255 0.02 -4.47 16.60
C GLN A 255 0.77 -3.17 16.93
N TRP A 256 0.94 -2.31 15.93
CA TRP A 256 1.71 -1.09 16.02
C TRP A 256 0.95 0.09 15.42
N PHE A 257 0.80 1.16 16.19
CA PHE A 257 0.07 2.37 15.79
C PHE A 257 1.01 3.54 15.44
N GLN A 258 2.26 3.46 15.88
CA GLN A 258 3.24 4.55 15.82
C GLN A 258 3.73 4.87 14.39
N PHE A 259 3.38 4.06 13.41
CA PHE A 259 3.75 4.30 12.02
C PHE A 259 2.71 5.10 11.22
N GLY A 260 1.58 5.45 11.83
CA GLY A 260 0.50 6.18 11.18
C GLY A 260 -0.48 5.27 10.42
N ARG A 261 -0.96 5.73 9.28
CA ARG A 261 -1.97 5.08 8.43
C ARG A 261 -1.28 4.39 7.25
N PRO A 262 -1.00 3.08 7.33
CA PRO A 262 -0.12 2.41 6.38
C PRO A 262 -0.80 2.23 5.01
N SER A 263 -0.44 3.07 4.05
CA SER A 263 -0.82 2.94 2.64
C SER A 263 0.11 1.99 1.89
N GLY A 264 1.39 2.01 2.19
CA GLY A 264 2.40 1.11 1.66
C GLY A 264 3.47 0.78 2.67
N MET A 265 4.06 -0.41 2.56
CA MET A 265 5.15 -0.85 3.42
C MET A 265 6.25 -1.53 2.59
N TYR A 266 7.47 -1.38 3.06
CA TYR A 266 8.63 -2.11 2.57
C TYR A 266 9.54 -2.46 3.74
N ILE A 267 10.11 -3.65 3.75
CA ILE A 267 11.14 -4.06 4.72
C ILE A 267 12.39 -4.43 3.93
N ASP A 268 13.50 -3.82 4.28
CA ASP A 268 14.78 -4.13 3.65
C ASP A 268 15.45 -5.37 4.28
N LYS A 269 16.57 -5.80 3.69
CA LYS A 269 17.35 -6.96 4.15
C LYS A 269 17.90 -6.86 5.58
N ASN A 270 17.87 -5.68 6.18
CA ASN A 270 18.33 -5.42 7.55
C ASN A 270 17.16 -5.31 8.54
N ASP A 271 15.95 -5.65 8.13
CA ASP A 271 14.70 -5.47 8.87
C ASP A 271 14.40 -3.98 9.20
N VAL A 272 14.84 -3.06 8.35
CA VAL A 272 14.37 -1.68 8.41
C VAL A 272 13.00 -1.62 7.74
N LEU A 273 12.01 -1.14 8.50
CA LEU A 273 10.63 -0.98 8.05
C LEU A 273 10.39 0.45 7.59
N TYR A 274 9.94 0.60 6.36
CA TYR A 274 9.51 1.84 5.74
C TYR A 274 7.99 1.80 5.60
N VAL A 275 7.30 2.79 6.16
CA VAL A 275 5.84 2.87 6.12
C VAL A 275 5.41 4.19 5.52
N ALA A 276 4.76 4.09 4.38
CA ALA A 276 4.16 5.21 3.68
C ALA A 276 2.76 5.48 4.23
N ASP A 277 2.55 6.69 4.69
CA ASP A 277 1.26 7.23 5.12
C ASP A 277 0.87 8.36 4.17
N SER A 278 -0.03 8.07 3.25
CA SER A 278 -0.46 9.01 2.21
C SER A 278 -1.71 9.80 2.59
N GLU A 279 -2.37 9.46 3.70
CA GLU A 279 -3.73 9.91 3.94
C GLU A 279 -4.00 10.50 5.34
N SER A 280 -3.11 10.29 6.32
CA SER A 280 -3.34 10.79 7.68
C SER A 280 -3.60 12.29 7.69
N ARG A 281 -4.57 12.68 8.53
CA ARG A 281 -4.97 14.06 8.77
C ARG A 281 -5.02 14.26 10.26
N ASP A 282 -4.17 15.11 10.77
CA ASP A 282 -4.00 15.29 12.21
C ASP A 282 -5.14 16.09 12.87
N GLY A 283 -5.97 16.76 12.10
CA GLY A 283 -7.13 17.50 12.60
C GLY A 283 -6.80 18.80 13.32
N ARG A 284 -5.53 19.09 13.61
CA ARG A 284 -5.14 20.26 14.40
C ARG A 284 -5.03 21.57 13.62
N THR A 285 -4.98 21.49 12.31
CA THR A 285 -4.74 22.64 11.42
C THR A 285 -6.00 23.14 10.75
N ASN A 286 -7.16 22.83 11.30
CA ASN A 286 -8.44 23.14 10.70
C ASN A 286 -8.93 24.54 11.04
N THR A 287 -8.59 25.50 10.21
CA THR A 287 -9.14 26.84 10.30
C THR A 287 -9.79 27.27 9.00
N GLY A 288 -10.93 27.93 9.07
CA GLY A 288 -11.61 28.52 7.93
C GLY A 288 -12.20 27.49 6.95
N GLN A 289 -12.18 27.84 5.67
CA GLN A 289 -12.77 27.05 4.59
C GLN A 289 -12.15 25.66 4.38
N PHE A 290 -11.03 25.41 5.00
CA PHE A 290 -10.31 24.13 4.94
C PHE A 290 -10.52 23.28 6.19
N ALA A 291 -11.48 23.64 7.04
CA ALA A 291 -11.79 22.85 8.22
C ALA A 291 -12.13 21.40 7.84
N LEU A 292 -11.30 20.47 8.29
CA LEU A 292 -11.58 19.05 8.17
C LEU A 292 -12.51 18.62 9.29
N PRO A 293 -13.46 17.73 9.02
CA PRO A 293 -14.24 17.16 10.11
C PRO A 293 -13.27 16.44 11.05
N GLN A 294 -13.51 16.56 12.35
CA GLN A 294 -12.72 15.87 13.38
C GLN A 294 -12.92 14.37 13.37
N THR A 295 -13.71 13.90 12.43
CA THR A 295 -14.01 12.50 12.15
C THR A 295 -14.02 12.33 10.63
N GLY A 296 -13.78 11.14 10.15
CA GLY A 296 -13.91 10.85 8.72
C GLY A 296 -12.62 10.30 8.12
N TYR A 297 -12.62 10.23 6.80
CA TYR A 297 -11.56 9.57 6.05
C TYR A 297 -10.18 10.19 6.30
N GLY A 298 -9.22 9.36 6.70
CA GLY A 298 -7.86 9.78 6.99
C GLY A 298 -7.67 10.45 8.36
N PHE A 299 -8.73 10.60 9.16
CA PHE A 299 -8.59 11.19 10.49
C PHE A 299 -7.67 10.32 11.37
N ASN A 300 -6.56 10.90 11.78
CA ASN A 300 -5.54 10.26 12.60
C ASN A 300 -4.84 11.35 13.42
N PRO A 301 -5.46 11.80 14.53
CA PRO A 301 -5.00 12.96 15.29
C PRO A 301 -3.57 12.82 15.74
N GLY A 302 -2.83 13.91 15.59
CA GLY A 302 -1.44 13.98 15.95
C GLY A 302 -0.47 13.33 14.97
N ILE A 303 -0.97 12.71 13.89
CA ILE A 303 -0.13 12.06 12.88
C ILE A 303 -0.16 12.87 11.59
N GLN A 304 1.00 13.26 11.10
CA GLN A 304 1.19 13.84 9.78
C GLN A 304 1.53 12.78 8.74
N ARG A 305 1.13 13.02 7.49
CA ARG A 305 1.48 12.19 6.35
C ARG A 305 2.96 12.22 6.05
N GLY A 306 3.45 11.14 5.49
CA GLY A 306 4.83 11.00 5.09
C GLY A 306 5.32 9.56 5.20
N ILE A 307 6.62 9.37 5.19
CA ILE A 307 7.24 8.04 5.31
C ILE A 307 7.93 7.94 6.67
N ARG A 308 7.47 7.03 7.52
CA ARG A 308 8.12 6.68 8.78
C ARG A 308 9.05 5.50 8.58
N ILE A 309 10.26 5.61 9.13
CA ILE A 309 11.31 4.60 8.99
C ILE A 309 11.68 4.12 10.38
N GLY A 310 11.68 2.82 10.55
CA GLY A 310 11.92 2.20 11.85
C GLY A 310 12.40 0.77 11.76
N SER A 311 12.13 -0.01 12.77
CA SER A 311 12.60 -1.39 12.90
C SER A 311 11.43 -2.37 12.83
N ALA A 312 11.49 -3.33 11.91
CA ALA A 312 10.56 -4.44 11.88
C ALA A 312 10.73 -5.39 13.08
N ARG A 313 11.86 -5.32 13.80
CA ARG A 313 12.13 -6.23 14.92
C ARG A 313 11.32 -5.91 16.15
N ASP A 314 11.16 -4.60 16.44
CA ASP A 314 10.59 -4.12 17.70
C ASP A 314 9.57 -2.97 17.54
N GLY A 315 9.35 -2.49 16.31
CA GLY A 315 8.40 -1.41 16.04
C GLY A 315 8.91 -0.01 16.39
N SER A 316 10.17 0.17 16.77
CA SER A 316 10.72 1.50 17.05
C SER A 316 10.76 2.35 15.76
N VAL A 317 10.32 3.61 15.85
CA VAL A 317 10.39 4.59 14.74
C VAL A 317 11.57 5.52 14.97
N LYS A 318 12.42 5.69 13.95
CA LYS A 318 13.70 6.42 14.07
C LYS A 318 13.79 7.67 13.22
N SER A 319 13.05 7.70 12.11
CA SER A 319 13.13 8.80 11.14
C SER A 319 11.77 9.03 10.50
N PHE A 320 11.55 10.26 10.03
CA PHE A 320 10.33 10.66 9.36
C PHE A 320 10.65 11.57 8.17
N ILE A 321 10.19 11.20 6.99
CA ILE A 321 10.19 12.04 5.79
C ILE A 321 8.79 12.64 5.70
N PRO A 322 8.59 13.93 6.01
CA PRO A 322 7.26 14.54 5.96
C PRO A 322 6.78 14.69 4.51
N ASP A 323 5.47 14.65 4.33
CA ASP A 323 4.84 14.97 3.06
C ASP A 323 5.17 16.43 2.68
N PRO A 324 5.74 16.67 1.49
CA PRO A 324 6.06 18.03 1.06
C PRO A 324 4.82 18.87 0.71
N CYS A 325 3.64 18.27 0.66
CA CYS A 325 2.41 18.99 0.38
C CYS A 325 1.99 19.82 1.59
N PRO A 326 2.00 21.16 1.52
CA PRO A 326 1.62 22.00 2.65
C PRO A 326 0.11 21.98 2.92
N TYR A 327 -0.66 21.40 2.01
CA TYR A 327 -2.12 21.30 2.12
C TYR A 327 -2.53 19.83 2.29
N PRO A 328 -2.43 19.28 3.50
CA PRO A 328 -2.80 17.89 3.75
C PRO A 328 -4.31 17.62 3.57
N TYR A 329 -5.05 18.61 3.09
CA TYR A 329 -6.50 18.55 2.91
C TYR A 329 -6.94 18.24 1.48
N ALA A 330 -6.04 18.36 0.52
CA ALA A 330 -6.37 17.96 -0.84
C ALA A 330 -6.86 16.51 -0.78
N SER A 331 -8.05 16.29 -1.26
CA SER A 331 -8.61 14.95 -1.37
C SER A 331 -7.63 14.06 -2.13
N GLY A 332 -7.21 12.98 -1.53
CA GLY A 332 -6.27 12.06 -2.13
C GLY A 332 -4.92 12.04 -1.42
N SER A 333 -4.15 11.03 -1.74
CA SER A 333 -2.81 10.86 -1.24
C SER A 333 -1.84 11.69 -2.07
N SER A 334 -1.04 12.51 -1.43
CA SER A 334 -0.11 13.41 -2.09
C SER A 334 1.32 12.90 -2.12
N MET A 335 1.62 11.83 -1.45
CA MET A 335 2.93 11.20 -1.42
C MET A 335 2.76 9.78 -0.92
N ALA A 336 3.59 8.89 -1.40
CA ALA A 336 3.83 7.60 -0.80
C ALA A 336 2.58 6.73 -0.56
N GLU A 337 1.82 6.48 -1.61
CA GLU A 337 0.88 5.34 -1.62
C GLU A 337 1.63 4.00 -1.57
N GLY A 338 2.83 3.95 -2.12
CA GLY A 338 3.80 2.86 -2.01
C GLY A 338 5.17 3.40 -1.65
N VAL A 339 6.03 2.55 -1.12
CA VAL A 339 7.40 2.89 -0.73
C VAL A 339 8.35 1.73 -1.03
N THR A 340 9.57 2.07 -1.44
CA THR A 340 10.68 1.11 -1.58
C THR A 340 12.04 1.81 -1.42
N VAL A 341 13.11 1.03 -1.39
CA VAL A 341 14.48 1.50 -1.19
C VAL A 341 15.42 0.82 -2.17
N ASP A 342 16.30 1.59 -2.80
CA ASP A 342 17.36 1.03 -3.65
C ASP A 342 18.57 0.53 -2.85
N ALA A 343 19.52 -0.08 -3.54
CA ALA A 343 20.75 -0.60 -2.93
C ALA A 343 21.63 0.47 -2.27
N GLU A 344 21.49 1.72 -2.66
CA GLU A 344 22.22 2.87 -2.10
C GLU A 344 21.51 3.47 -0.88
N GLY A 345 20.30 3.00 -0.56
CA GLY A 345 19.49 3.48 0.54
C GLY A 345 18.68 4.73 0.21
N ASN A 346 18.50 5.07 -1.06
CA ASN A 346 17.57 6.11 -1.47
C ASN A 346 16.14 5.58 -1.41
N VAL A 347 15.22 6.39 -0.88
CA VAL A 347 13.82 6.04 -0.73
C VAL A 347 13.01 6.52 -1.93
N TYR A 348 12.08 5.70 -2.38
CA TYR A 348 11.15 6.03 -3.46
C TYR A 348 9.73 5.94 -2.93
N GLY A 349 8.94 6.98 -3.13
CA GLY A 349 7.53 7.04 -2.79
C GLY A 349 6.66 7.10 -4.04
N ALA A 350 5.67 6.22 -4.15
CA ALA A 350 4.66 6.30 -5.20
C ALA A 350 3.69 7.43 -4.88
N ASP A 351 3.65 8.45 -5.74
CA ASP A 351 2.76 9.59 -5.55
C ASP A 351 1.44 9.34 -6.28
N PHE A 352 0.37 9.28 -5.53
CA PHE A 352 -0.96 9.05 -6.08
C PHE A 352 -1.46 10.20 -6.96
N LEU A 353 -0.86 11.37 -6.87
CA LEU A 353 -1.14 12.51 -7.75
C LEU A 353 -0.45 12.38 -9.13
N GLY A 354 0.31 11.31 -9.35
CA GLY A 354 0.85 10.95 -10.66
C GLY A 354 2.33 11.24 -10.80
N THR A 355 3.16 10.54 -10.04
CA THR A 355 4.62 10.50 -10.19
C THR A 355 5.26 9.51 -9.22
N ILE A 356 6.57 9.42 -9.24
CA ILE A 356 7.41 8.84 -8.20
C ILE A 356 8.28 9.95 -7.63
N ARG A 357 8.49 9.96 -6.33
CA ARG A 357 9.43 10.85 -5.65
C ARG A 357 10.64 10.06 -5.16
N LYS A 358 11.82 10.52 -5.51
CA LYS A 358 13.09 9.98 -5.00
C LYS A 358 13.64 10.88 -3.90
N PHE A 359 13.93 10.28 -2.76
CA PHE A 359 14.54 10.92 -1.60
C PHE A 359 15.95 10.37 -1.44
N VAL A 360 16.94 11.21 -1.71
CA VAL A 360 18.34 10.81 -1.64
C VAL A 360 18.84 10.93 -0.21
N LYS A 361 19.51 9.90 0.28
CA LYS A 361 20.13 9.92 1.59
C LYS A 361 21.19 11.02 1.69
N LYS A 362 21.22 11.75 2.83
CA LYS A 362 22.23 12.78 3.09
C LYS A 362 23.60 12.19 3.39
#